data_473b79f571ee6f1826c540453cbd4206
#
_entry.id   473b79f571ee6f1826c540453cbd4206
#
_cell.length_a   1.000
_cell.length_b   1.000
_cell.length_c   1.000
_cell.angle_alpha   90.00
_cell.angle_beta   90.00
_cell.angle_gamma   90.00
#
_symmetry.space_group_name_H-M   'P 1'
#
loop_
_entity.id
_entity.type
_entity.pdbx_description
1 polymer ?
#
loop_
_entity_poly.entity_id
_entity_poly.type
_entity_poly.pdbx_seq_one_letter_code
_entity_poly.pdbx_strand_id
1 'polypeptide(L)'
;MSEAFYITAENLAAMNGDIPEELTSSEHLIYSSPAALAFNSPGAKGFGVKRAGLAVPNSVMLLVAPGCCGRNTALLSELGYSERFFYLLLDDTDIVTGRHLSKIPQAVKEIVDELDYTPSVVMICITCVDALLGTDMERVCRKCSDTANVPCAPCYMYALTREKRLPPMAAVRWSVYSLLEPQKRAADECNILGFFSPLDDKSELYPLLRSAGIKQVRELSRCKTFDEYKKLSRANFNLVLNAEARYAAQKMEKEYGIPSIELVRMYQPDKIHNQYMLFAQAIGATLDDSEYLAQAEKAVADFREKYGELTFAVGECLNADSFELSLALTRFGFKVSEIYGTVTKRNFVFVKKLAQLSPQTRIYSNLSPTMLYYENTEKTDAAIGSDAVYYHPDIAGIHFNEETQPFGYQGIVSLFEKLDSALTRSSQGKERLSE
;
A
#
# COMPACT_ATOMS: atom_id res chain seq x y z
N MET A 1 -20.23 30.68 2.96
CA MET A 1 -20.07 29.55 2.00
C MET A 1 -19.12 28.57 2.66
N SER A 2 -19.43 27.30 2.67
CA SER A 2 -18.53 26.29 3.21
C SER A 2 -17.44 26.05 2.16
N GLU A 3 -16.19 26.17 2.56
CA GLU A 3 -15.03 25.92 1.73
C GLU A 3 -14.31 24.66 2.25
N ALA A 4 -13.56 23.99 1.39
CA ALA A 4 -12.70 22.89 1.82
C ALA A 4 -11.60 23.42 2.75
N PHE A 5 -11.44 22.75 3.89
CA PHE A 5 -10.37 23.09 4.82
C PHE A 5 -9.01 22.76 4.21
N TYR A 6 -8.10 23.70 4.26
CA TYR A 6 -6.68 23.49 3.97
C TYR A 6 -5.81 24.31 4.91
N ILE A 7 -4.56 23.94 4.99
CA ILE A 7 -3.52 24.71 5.67
C ILE A 7 -2.30 24.82 4.76
N THR A 8 -1.60 25.94 4.78
CA THR A 8 -0.36 26.06 4.02
C THR A 8 0.79 25.29 4.72
N ALA A 9 1.78 24.86 3.94
CA ALA A 9 2.93 24.15 4.47
C ALA A 9 3.67 24.95 5.56
N GLU A 10 3.78 26.27 5.39
CA GLU A 10 4.38 27.18 6.38
C GLU A 10 3.59 27.19 7.69
N ASN A 11 2.27 27.39 7.62
CA ASN A 11 1.42 27.44 8.80
C ASN A 11 1.41 26.11 9.54
N LEU A 12 1.34 24.99 8.82
CA LEU A 12 1.37 23.65 9.42
C LEU A 12 2.73 23.38 10.09
N ALA A 13 3.83 23.77 9.44
CA ALA A 13 5.18 23.63 10.03
C ALA A 13 5.36 24.46 11.31
N ALA A 14 4.77 25.67 11.37
CA ALA A 14 4.78 26.55 12.53
C ALA A 14 4.08 25.97 13.76
N MET A 15 3.13 25.06 13.57
CA MET A 15 2.43 24.35 14.65
C MET A 15 3.30 23.34 15.41
N ASN A 16 4.53 23.08 14.97
CA ASN A 16 5.52 22.25 15.65
C ASN A 16 5.06 20.82 16.04
N GLY A 17 4.09 20.27 15.30
CA GLY A 17 3.57 18.93 15.50
C GLY A 17 2.22 18.89 16.20
N ASP A 18 1.63 20.03 16.51
CA ASP A 18 0.21 20.14 16.84
C ASP A 18 -0.57 20.17 15.52
N ILE A 19 -0.92 18.98 15.04
CA ILE A 19 -1.52 18.79 13.72
C ILE A 19 -3.03 18.93 13.87
N PRO A 20 -3.70 19.78 13.06
CA PRO A 20 -5.17 19.88 13.04
C PRO A 20 -5.82 18.52 12.82
N GLU A 21 -6.91 18.27 13.54
CA GLU A 21 -7.62 16.97 13.47
C GLU A 21 -8.09 16.65 12.05
N GLU A 22 -8.45 17.65 11.27
CA GLU A 22 -8.86 17.53 9.87
C GLU A 22 -7.78 16.95 8.95
N LEU A 23 -6.51 17.06 9.34
CA LEU A 23 -5.36 16.55 8.56
C LEU A 23 -4.84 15.21 9.07
N THR A 24 -5.41 14.68 10.13
CA THR A 24 -4.99 13.42 10.74
C THR A 24 -6.00 12.31 10.48
N SER A 25 -5.55 11.08 10.56
CA SER A 25 -6.46 9.93 10.57
C SER A 25 -7.29 9.96 11.85
N SER A 26 -8.62 10.00 11.74
CA SER A 26 -9.50 9.89 12.89
C SER A 26 -9.53 8.46 13.40
N GLU A 27 -9.32 8.27 14.71
CA GLU A 27 -9.46 6.97 15.38
C GLU A 27 -10.93 6.62 15.66
N HIS A 28 -11.82 7.60 15.67
CA HIS A 28 -13.18 7.46 16.13
C HIS A 28 -14.24 7.57 15.04
N LEU A 29 -13.98 8.35 14.00
CA LEU A 29 -14.94 8.61 12.93
C LEU A 29 -14.32 8.26 11.58
N ILE A 30 -14.99 7.37 10.86
CA ILE A 30 -14.66 7.08 9.47
C ILE A 30 -15.57 7.93 8.60
N TYR A 31 -15.10 9.10 8.27
CA TYR A 31 -15.66 9.90 7.20
C TYR A 31 -14.66 9.97 6.06
N SER A 32 -15.16 9.93 4.84
CA SER A 32 -14.31 9.96 3.66
C SER A 32 -14.87 10.92 2.63
N SER A 33 -14.01 11.74 2.05
CA SER A 33 -14.33 12.54 0.88
C SER A 33 -14.76 11.66 -0.30
N PRO A 34 -15.39 12.20 -1.35
CA PRO A 34 -15.73 11.45 -2.55
C PRO A 34 -14.53 10.70 -3.16
N ALA A 35 -13.34 11.32 -3.19
CA ALA A 35 -12.13 10.69 -3.68
C ALA A 35 -11.68 9.51 -2.78
N ALA A 36 -11.70 9.68 -1.45
CA ALA A 36 -11.36 8.61 -0.52
C ALA A 36 -12.36 7.44 -0.61
N LEU A 37 -13.65 7.70 -0.79
CA LEU A 37 -14.64 6.65 -1.03
C LEU A 37 -14.37 5.87 -2.32
N ALA A 38 -13.91 6.56 -3.37
CA ALA A 38 -13.60 5.92 -4.65
C ALA A 38 -12.31 5.08 -4.59
N PHE A 39 -11.27 5.55 -3.87
CA PHE A 39 -9.92 5.00 -3.98
C PHE A 39 -9.38 4.37 -2.70
N ASN A 40 -9.76 4.85 -1.50
CA ASN A 40 -9.15 4.49 -0.22
C ASN A 40 -10.05 3.73 0.75
N SER A 41 -11.37 3.72 0.54
CA SER A 41 -12.27 3.06 1.49
C SER A 41 -12.19 1.54 1.39
N PRO A 42 -12.62 0.78 2.44
CA PRO A 42 -12.75 -0.67 2.36
C PRO A 42 -13.61 -1.18 1.22
N GLY A 43 -14.50 -0.33 0.71
CA GLY A 43 -15.33 -0.61 -0.46
C GLY A 43 -14.73 -0.12 -1.78
N ALA A 44 -13.58 0.55 -1.77
CA ALA A 44 -12.95 1.08 -2.96
C ALA A 44 -12.37 -0.01 -3.87
N LYS A 45 -12.16 0.35 -5.12
CA LYS A 45 -11.49 -0.52 -6.09
C LYS A 45 -10.07 -0.84 -5.61
N GLY A 46 -9.69 -2.11 -5.65
CA GLY A 46 -8.35 -2.55 -5.24
C GLY A 46 -8.18 -2.84 -3.74
N PHE A 47 -9.25 -2.91 -2.97
CA PHE A 47 -9.19 -3.12 -1.53
C PHE A 47 -8.35 -4.34 -1.12
N GLY A 48 -7.24 -4.04 -0.38
CA GLY A 48 -6.11 -4.94 -0.24
C GLY A 48 -6.30 -6.13 0.69
N VAL A 49 -7.19 -6.10 1.72
CA VAL A 49 -7.29 -7.19 2.70
C VAL A 49 -7.74 -8.51 2.06
N LYS A 50 -8.76 -8.47 1.19
CA LYS A 50 -9.24 -9.65 0.46
C LYS A 50 -8.13 -10.22 -0.43
N ARG A 51 -7.46 -9.35 -1.17
CA ARG A 51 -6.36 -9.71 -2.05
C ARG A 51 -5.15 -10.23 -1.27
N ALA A 52 -4.82 -9.57 -0.16
CA ALA A 52 -3.73 -9.99 0.72
C ALA A 52 -3.93 -11.42 1.24
N GLY A 53 -5.13 -11.76 1.68
CA GLY A 53 -5.46 -13.12 2.12
C GLY A 53 -5.33 -14.17 1.01
N LEU A 54 -5.52 -13.78 -0.26
CA LEU A 54 -5.37 -14.67 -1.42
C LEU A 54 -3.95 -14.70 -2.00
N ALA A 55 -3.01 -13.95 -1.40
CA ALA A 55 -1.62 -13.90 -1.86
C ALA A 55 -0.85 -15.20 -1.58
N VAL A 56 -1.27 -16.03 -0.62
CA VAL A 56 -0.67 -17.36 -0.41
C VAL A 56 -1.06 -18.29 -1.55
N PRO A 57 -0.10 -18.96 -2.20
CA PRO A 57 -0.42 -19.87 -3.29
C PRO A 57 -1.40 -20.97 -2.86
N ASN A 58 -2.39 -21.26 -3.70
CA ASN A 58 -3.46 -22.21 -3.45
C ASN A 58 -4.31 -21.94 -2.19
N SER A 59 -4.25 -20.73 -1.62
CA SER A 59 -5.18 -20.34 -0.58
C SER A 59 -6.58 -20.12 -1.15
N VAL A 60 -7.58 -20.31 -0.33
CA VAL A 60 -8.96 -19.88 -0.59
C VAL A 60 -9.41 -18.92 0.51
N MET A 61 -10.38 -18.08 0.22
CA MET A 61 -10.93 -17.14 1.17
C MET A 61 -12.41 -17.35 1.38
N LEU A 62 -12.82 -17.39 2.64
CA LEU A 62 -14.23 -17.33 3.05
C LEU A 62 -14.52 -15.96 3.66
N LEU A 63 -15.27 -15.11 2.97
CA LEU A 63 -15.78 -13.86 3.54
C LEU A 63 -17.05 -14.15 4.35
N VAL A 64 -16.98 -13.82 5.64
CA VAL A 64 -18.09 -13.98 6.59
C VAL A 64 -18.69 -12.62 6.88
N ALA A 65 -19.84 -12.30 6.31
CA ALA A 65 -20.35 -10.94 6.37
C ALA A 65 -21.84 -10.81 5.99
N PRO A 66 -22.50 -9.72 6.42
CA PRO A 66 -23.75 -9.27 5.81
C PRO A 66 -23.54 -8.87 4.34
N GLY A 67 -24.63 -8.87 3.55
CA GLY A 67 -24.60 -8.61 2.12
C GLY A 67 -23.89 -7.33 1.68
N CYS A 68 -23.91 -6.30 2.52
CA CYS A 68 -23.27 -5.01 2.22
C CYS A 68 -21.74 -5.07 2.10
N CYS A 69 -21.08 -6.02 2.76
CA CYS A 69 -19.61 -6.13 2.75
C CYS A 69 -19.06 -6.85 1.50
N GLY A 70 -19.95 -7.45 0.68
CA GLY A 70 -19.58 -8.17 -0.53
C GLY A 70 -19.51 -7.32 -1.80
N ARG A 71 -19.84 -6.03 -1.74
CA ARG A 71 -20.08 -5.18 -2.91
C ARG A 71 -18.96 -5.15 -3.96
N ASN A 72 -17.71 -5.24 -3.54
CA ASN A 72 -16.56 -5.11 -4.44
C ASN A 72 -15.85 -6.45 -4.72
N THR A 73 -16.60 -7.54 -4.77
CA THR A 73 -16.05 -8.86 -5.14
C THR A 73 -15.76 -8.98 -6.64
N ALA A 74 -16.36 -8.14 -7.48
CA ALA A 74 -16.13 -8.12 -8.92
C ALA A 74 -14.64 -7.96 -9.29
N LEU A 75 -13.91 -7.12 -8.55
CA LEU A 75 -12.47 -6.95 -8.76
C LEU A 75 -11.67 -8.25 -8.56
N LEU A 76 -12.09 -9.11 -7.62
CA LEU A 76 -11.43 -10.40 -7.39
C LEU A 76 -11.61 -11.33 -8.59
N SER A 77 -12.76 -11.27 -9.27
CA SER A 77 -12.99 -11.99 -10.53
C SER A 77 -12.13 -11.45 -11.66
N GLU A 78 -12.03 -10.13 -11.80
CA GLU A 78 -11.13 -9.47 -12.77
C GLU A 78 -9.66 -9.86 -12.57
N LEU A 79 -9.25 -10.10 -11.32
CA LEU A 79 -7.90 -10.54 -10.95
C LEU A 79 -7.70 -12.07 -11.01
N GLY A 80 -8.70 -12.83 -11.44
CA GLY A 80 -8.63 -14.29 -11.57
C GLY A 80 -8.80 -15.06 -10.26
N TYR A 81 -9.42 -14.48 -9.23
CA TYR A 81 -9.63 -15.13 -7.93
C TYR A 81 -11.05 -15.68 -7.73
N SER A 82 -11.94 -15.66 -8.74
CA SER A 82 -13.35 -16.07 -8.62
C SER A 82 -13.52 -17.48 -8.03
N GLU A 83 -12.68 -18.42 -8.42
CA GLU A 83 -12.75 -19.82 -7.95
C GLU A 83 -12.14 -20.06 -6.56
N ARG A 84 -11.52 -19.03 -6.01
CA ARG A 84 -10.81 -19.06 -4.72
C ARG A 84 -11.48 -18.21 -3.65
N PHE A 85 -12.62 -17.59 -3.95
CA PHE A 85 -13.32 -16.66 -3.08
C PHE A 85 -14.76 -17.12 -2.83
N PHE A 86 -15.07 -17.39 -1.57
CA PHE A 86 -16.36 -17.87 -1.11
C PHE A 86 -16.99 -16.87 -0.15
N TYR A 87 -18.29 -16.92 -0.02
CA TYR A 87 -19.07 -15.97 0.76
C TYR A 87 -20.06 -16.68 1.67
N LEU A 88 -19.92 -16.49 2.99
CA LEU A 88 -20.92 -16.90 3.96
C LEU A 88 -21.78 -15.69 4.34
N LEU A 89 -22.97 -15.64 3.77
CA LEU A 89 -23.93 -14.58 4.05
C LEU A 89 -24.51 -14.76 5.45
N LEU A 90 -24.42 -13.71 6.26
CA LEU A 90 -24.98 -13.63 7.59
C LEU A 90 -26.27 -12.81 7.57
N ASP A 91 -27.32 -13.34 8.20
CA ASP A 91 -28.53 -12.62 8.54
C ASP A 91 -28.50 -12.06 9.98
N ASP A 92 -29.46 -11.23 10.32
CA ASP A 92 -29.56 -10.61 11.65
C ASP A 92 -29.70 -11.67 12.76
N THR A 93 -30.39 -12.79 12.48
CA THR A 93 -30.57 -13.88 13.43
C THR A 93 -29.25 -14.57 13.72
N ASP A 94 -28.43 -14.80 12.70
CA ASP A 94 -27.10 -15.38 12.86
C ASP A 94 -26.21 -14.52 13.78
N ILE A 95 -26.29 -13.21 13.62
CA ILE A 95 -25.51 -12.25 14.38
C ILE A 95 -26.00 -12.18 15.83
N VAL A 96 -27.31 -11.97 16.05
CA VAL A 96 -27.89 -11.79 17.38
C VAL A 96 -27.77 -13.04 18.24
N THR A 97 -27.93 -14.22 17.64
CA THR A 97 -27.86 -15.51 18.37
C THR A 97 -26.45 -16.08 18.46
N GLY A 98 -25.46 -15.51 17.76
CA GLY A 98 -24.11 -16.05 17.64
C GLY A 98 -24.03 -17.35 16.82
N ARG A 99 -25.08 -17.71 16.08
CA ARG A 99 -25.17 -18.93 15.27
C ARG A 99 -24.10 -18.96 14.16
N HIS A 100 -23.66 -17.80 13.67
CA HIS A 100 -22.58 -17.69 12.69
C HIS A 100 -21.29 -18.41 13.13
N LEU A 101 -20.97 -18.43 14.44
CA LEU A 101 -19.79 -19.13 14.96
C LEU A 101 -19.83 -20.66 14.76
N SER A 102 -21.01 -21.24 14.59
CA SER A 102 -21.16 -22.65 14.25
C SER A 102 -21.25 -22.88 12.74
N LYS A 103 -21.75 -21.89 11.97
CA LYS A 103 -21.82 -21.95 10.51
C LYS A 103 -20.45 -21.85 9.86
N ILE A 104 -19.51 -21.06 10.42
CA ILE A 104 -18.18 -20.87 9.82
C ILE A 104 -17.41 -22.19 9.66
N PRO A 105 -17.23 -23.05 10.70
CA PRO A 105 -16.55 -24.33 10.52
C PRO A 105 -17.25 -25.26 9.51
N GLN A 106 -18.57 -25.24 9.46
CA GLN A 106 -19.34 -26.03 8.51
C GLN A 106 -19.09 -25.53 7.08
N ALA A 107 -19.16 -24.21 6.84
CA ALA A 107 -18.89 -23.64 5.53
C ALA A 107 -17.46 -23.91 5.06
N VAL A 108 -16.46 -23.83 5.95
CA VAL A 108 -15.07 -24.21 5.60
C VAL A 108 -14.98 -25.66 5.18
N LYS A 109 -15.66 -26.58 5.89
CA LYS A 109 -15.67 -27.99 5.51
C LYS A 109 -16.34 -28.20 4.16
N GLU A 110 -17.48 -27.59 3.90
CA GLU A 110 -18.19 -27.66 2.62
C GLU A 110 -17.29 -27.18 1.47
N ILE A 111 -16.59 -26.04 1.64
CA ILE A 111 -15.64 -25.53 0.64
C ILE A 111 -14.54 -26.54 0.35
N VAL A 112 -13.94 -27.13 1.38
CA VAL A 112 -12.84 -28.10 1.19
C VAL A 112 -13.32 -29.40 0.56
N ASP A 113 -14.54 -29.85 0.88
CA ASP A 113 -15.11 -31.06 0.33
C ASP A 113 -15.53 -30.89 -1.16
N GLU A 114 -15.91 -29.68 -1.59
CA GLU A 114 -16.34 -29.37 -2.97
C GLU A 114 -15.16 -29.03 -3.91
N LEU A 115 -14.01 -28.65 -3.38
CA LEU A 115 -12.85 -28.37 -4.20
C LEU A 115 -12.21 -29.66 -4.74
N ASP A 116 -11.76 -29.64 -5.98
CA ASP A 116 -11.01 -30.74 -6.62
C ASP A 116 -9.55 -30.80 -6.20
N TYR A 117 -9.11 -29.91 -5.31
CA TYR A 117 -7.78 -29.84 -4.72
C TYR A 117 -7.84 -29.48 -3.24
N THR A 118 -6.81 -29.83 -2.48
CA THR A 118 -6.66 -29.40 -1.08
C THR A 118 -6.05 -28.01 -1.03
N PRO A 119 -6.77 -27.01 -0.49
CA PRO A 119 -6.22 -25.66 -0.35
C PRO A 119 -5.07 -25.64 0.64
N SER A 120 -4.05 -24.79 0.38
CA SER A 120 -2.91 -24.61 1.29
C SER A 120 -3.33 -23.97 2.62
N VAL A 121 -4.33 -23.13 2.59
CA VAL A 121 -4.96 -22.47 3.74
C VAL A 121 -6.33 -21.94 3.37
N VAL A 122 -7.25 -21.93 4.32
CA VAL A 122 -8.51 -21.18 4.23
C VAL A 122 -8.37 -19.89 5.03
N MET A 123 -8.39 -18.75 4.34
CA MET A 123 -8.37 -17.43 4.95
C MET A 123 -9.79 -17.03 5.32
N ILE A 124 -10.09 -16.91 6.60
CA ILE A 124 -11.44 -16.54 7.08
C ILE A 124 -11.49 -15.03 7.27
N CYS A 125 -12.11 -14.35 6.32
CA CYS A 125 -12.22 -12.90 6.31
C CYS A 125 -13.46 -12.45 7.08
N ILE A 126 -13.24 -11.73 8.18
CA ILE A 126 -14.28 -11.15 9.02
C ILE A 126 -14.38 -9.65 8.83
N THR A 127 -15.53 -9.11 9.15
CA THR A 127 -15.88 -7.70 8.97
C THR A 127 -16.02 -6.95 10.29
N CYS A 128 -16.54 -5.74 10.22
CA CYS A 128 -16.83 -4.91 11.39
C CYS A 128 -17.78 -5.59 12.39
N VAL A 129 -18.66 -6.47 11.95
CA VAL A 129 -19.61 -7.19 12.83
C VAL A 129 -18.86 -8.00 13.89
N ASP A 130 -17.97 -8.88 13.46
CA ASP A 130 -17.18 -9.70 14.38
C ASP A 130 -16.22 -8.85 15.23
N ALA A 131 -15.70 -7.77 14.64
CA ALA A 131 -14.87 -6.83 15.40
C ALA A 131 -15.65 -6.14 16.55
N LEU A 132 -16.92 -5.79 16.31
CA LEU A 132 -17.80 -5.21 17.32
C LEU A 132 -18.24 -6.24 18.38
N LEU A 133 -18.52 -7.48 17.97
CA LEU A 133 -18.89 -8.57 18.85
C LEU A 133 -17.71 -9.07 19.70
N GLY A 134 -16.48 -8.73 19.35
CA GLY A 134 -15.29 -9.21 20.06
C GLY A 134 -15.01 -10.70 19.82
N THR A 135 -15.36 -11.22 18.65
CA THR A 135 -15.16 -12.63 18.29
C THR A 135 -13.69 -13.03 18.38
N ASP A 136 -13.40 -14.12 19.09
CA ASP A 136 -12.08 -14.76 19.13
C ASP A 136 -11.85 -15.55 17.83
N MET A 137 -11.31 -14.87 16.82
CA MET A 137 -11.08 -15.45 15.50
C MET A 137 -9.99 -16.53 15.50
N GLU A 138 -9.02 -16.45 16.37
CA GLU A 138 -8.00 -17.49 16.47
C GLU A 138 -8.61 -18.81 16.93
N ARG A 139 -9.53 -18.75 17.90
CA ARG A 139 -10.30 -19.92 18.35
C ARG A 139 -11.21 -20.47 17.22
N VAL A 140 -11.88 -19.59 16.49
CA VAL A 140 -12.71 -19.98 15.34
C VAL A 140 -11.86 -20.67 14.29
N CYS A 141 -10.72 -20.09 13.89
CA CYS A 141 -9.82 -20.68 12.91
C CYS A 141 -9.28 -22.05 13.36
N ARG A 142 -8.89 -22.22 14.61
CA ARG A 142 -8.49 -23.54 15.15
C ARG A 142 -9.61 -24.57 14.98
N LYS A 143 -10.85 -24.22 15.37
CA LYS A 143 -12.01 -25.10 15.19
C LYS A 143 -12.26 -25.46 13.72
N CYS A 144 -12.10 -24.50 12.81
CA CYS A 144 -12.20 -24.74 11.37
C CYS A 144 -11.11 -25.68 10.87
N SER A 145 -9.87 -25.48 11.30
CA SER A 145 -8.74 -26.36 10.95
C SER A 145 -8.98 -27.79 11.41
N ASP A 146 -9.46 -27.97 12.65
CA ASP A 146 -9.79 -29.29 13.20
C ASP A 146 -10.94 -29.97 12.44
N THR A 147 -11.93 -29.18 11.98
CA THR A 147 -13.13 -29.71 11.29
C THR A 147 -12.83 -30.09 9.84
N ALA A 148 -12.04 -29.29 9.14
CA ALA A 148 -11.77 -29.46 7.70
C ALA A 148 -10.42 -30.12 7.39
N ASN A 149 -9.58 -30.33 8.41
CA ASN A 149 -8.21 -30.87 8.29
C ASN A 149 -7.33 -30.07 7.31
N VAL A 150 -7.50 -28.75 7.27
CA VAL A 150 -6.68 -27.80 6.51
C VAL A 150 -6.32 -26.60 7.38
N PRO A 151 -5.18 -25.95 7.19
CA PRO A 151 -4.84 -24.74 7.90
C PRO A 151 -5.91 -23.65 7.69
N CYS A 152 -6.32 -22.97 8.76
CA CYS A 152 -7.20 -21.81 8.69
C CYS A 152 -6.56 -20.61 9.38
N ALA A 153 -6.63 -19.43 8.79
CA ALA A 153 -6.06 -18.22 9.35
C ALA A 153 -7.05 -17.03 9.26
N PRO A 154 -7.05 -16.12 10.23
CA PRO A 154 -7.94 -14.97 10.20
C PRO A 154 -7.46 -13.91 9.22
N CYS A 155 -8.41 -13.28 8.52
CA CYS A 155 -8.19 -12.12 7.68
C CYS A 155 -9.14 -11.02 8.14
N TYR A 156 -8.59 -9.92 8.67
CA TYR A 156 -9.38 -8.89 9.32
C TYR A 156 -9.72 -7.77 8.33
N MET A 157 -11.01 -7.67 7.95
CA MET A 157 -11.55 -6.61 7.11
C MET A 157 -12.52 -5.74 7.90
N TYR A 158 -12.00 -4.93 8.81
CA TYR A 158 -12.83 -3.96 9.53
C TYR A 158 -12.31 -2.54 9.27
N ALA A 159 -13.24 -1.64 8.99
CA ALA A 159 -12.93 -0.23 8.79
C ALA A 159 -12.84 0.54 10.11
N LEU A 160 -13.42 -0.01 11.19
CA LEU A 160 -13.40 0.62 12.50
C LEU A 160 -12.08 0.34 13.20
N THR A 161 -11.19 1.32 13.24
CA THR A 161 -10.02 1.29 14.10
C THR A 161 -10.44 1.68 15.51
N ARG A 162 -10.30 0.76 16.46
CA ARG A 162 -10.40 1.09 17.89
C ARG A 162 -9.00 1.30 18.44
N GLU A 163 -8.87 2.13 19.46
CA GLU A 163 -7.64 2.29 20.21
C GLU A 163 -7.01 0.92 20.53
N LYS A 164 -5.71 0.81 20.30
CA LYS A 164 -4.87 -0.39 20.55
C LYS A 164 -5.10 -1.61 19.64
N ARG A 165 -5.92 -1.53 18.61
CA ARG A 165 -5.99 -2.59 17.59
C ARG A 165 -5.02 -2.32 16.44
N LEU A 166 -4.42 -3.39 15.93
CA LEU A 166 -3.60 -3.31 14.73
C LEU A 166 -4.46 -2.88 13.54
N PRO A 167 -3.95 -1.99 12.67
CA PRO A 167 -4.60 -1.71 11.40
C PRO A 167 -4.83 -3.02 10.62
N PRO A 168 -5.96 -3.16 9.90
CA PRO A 168 -6.29 -4.39 9.16
C PRO A 168 -5.17 -4.89 8.25
N MET A 169 -4.53 -3.97 7.54
CA MET A 169 -3.42 -4.33 6.63
C MET A 169 -2.17 -4.83 7.36
N ALA A 170 -1.87 -4.35 8.55
CA ALA A 170 -0.78 -4.87 9.37
C ALA A 170 -1.13 -6.25 9.95
N ALA A 171 -2.39 -6.43 10.39
CA ALA A 171 -2.87 -7.71 10.92
C ALA A 171 -2.87 -8.81 9.86
N VAL A 172 -3.42 -8.55 8.65
CA VAL A 172 -3.47 -9.55 7.58
C VAL A 172 -2.08 -9.92 7.06
N ARG A 173 -1.12 -8.98 7.04
CA ARG A 173 0.27 -9.31 6.69
C ARG A 173 0.84 -10.34 7.64
N TRP A 174 0.62 -10.17 8.94
CA TRP A 174 1.05 -11.19 9.90
C TRP A 174 0.31 -12.52 9.69
N SER A 175 -1.00 -12.52 9.53
CA SER A 175 -1.77 -13.75 9.26
C SER A 175 -1.22 -14.53 8.07
N VAL A 176 -0.81 -13.84 7.03
CA VAL A 176 -0.19 -14.45 5.85
C VAL A 176 1.18 -15.08 6.17
N TYR A 177 2.03 -14.42 6.96
CA TYR A 177 3.36 -14.96 7.29
C TYR A 177 3.36 -15.91 8.49
N SER A 178 2.31 -15.92 9.31
CA SER A 178 2.20 -16.82 10.47
C SER A 178 1.99 -18.30 10.11
N LEU A 179 1.75 -18.59 8.83
CA LEU A 179 1.65 -19.95 8.31
C LEU A 179 3.02 -20.59 8.01
N LEU A 180 4.09 -19.82 8.11
CA LEU A 180 5.45 -20.32 7.89
C LEU A 180 5.91 -21.16 9.07
N GLU A 181 6.76 -22.12 8.78
CA GLU A 181 7.43 -22.94 9.79
C GLU A 181 8.93 -22.59 9.84
N PRO A 182 9.56 -22.61 11.03
CA PRO A 182 10.99 -22.36 11.15
C PRO A 182 11.81 -23.31 10.27
N GLN A 183 12.72 -22.77 9.48
CA GLN A 183 13.65 -23.53 8.65
C GLN A 183 15.10 -23.07 8.90
N LYS A 184 16.07 -23.87 8.46
CA LYS A 184 17.48 -23.47 8.50
C LYS A 184 17.71 -22.28 7.56
N ARG A 185 18.24 -21.20 8.11
CA ARG A 185 18.55 -19.97 7.35
C ARG A 185 19.63 -20.24 6.29
N ALA A 186 19.48 -19.60 5.13
CA ALA A 186 20.41 -19.60 4.02
C ALA A 186 21.03 -18.21 3.86
N ALA A 187 22.35 -18.11 3.98
CA ALA A 187 23.05 -16.82 4.03
C ALA A 187 22.91 -15.97 2.76
N ASP A 188 22.62 -16.62 1.64
CA ASP A 188 22.49 -16.01 0.30
C ASP A 188 21.01 -15.82 -0.14
N GLU A 189 20.06 -15.86 0.80
CA GLU A 189 18.64 -15.65 0.55
C GLU A 189 18.10 -14.45 1.34
N CYS A 190 17.26 -13.61 0.72
CA CYS A 190 16.50 -12.57 1.42
C CYS A 190 15.06 -12.53 0.95
N ASN A 191 14.18 -11.96 1.77
CA ASN A 191 12.81 -11.64 1.38
C ASN A 191 12.65 -10.14 1.16
N ILE A 192 11.79 -9.76 0.23
CA ILE A 192 11.20 -8.43 0.14
C ILE A 192 9.81 -8.50 0.76
N LEU A 193 9.59 -7.73 1.82
CA LEU A 193 8.31 -7.58 2.50
C LEU A 193 7.76 -6.18 2.29
N GLY A 194 6.46 -6.07 2.18
CA GLY A 194 5.81 -4.77 2.16
C GLY A 194 4.68 -4.66 1.17
N PHE A 195 4.76 -5.36 0.06
CA PHE A 195 3.73 -5.34 -0.97
C PHE A 195 3.12 -6.74 -1.16
N PHE A 196 1.86 -6.77 -1.61
CA PHE A 196 1.21 -7.99 -2.10
C PHE A 196 1.26 -8.12 -3.61
N SER A 197 1.88 -7.16 -4.26
CA SER A 197 2.20 -7.11 -5.67
C SER A 197 3.72 -7.11 -5.84
N PRO A 198 4.24 -7.59 -6.97
CA PRO A 198 5.68 -7.68 -7.17
C PRO A 198 6.32 -6.30 -7.29
N LEU A 199 7.56 -6.21 -6.85
CA LEU A 199 8.42 -5.09 -7.19
C LEU A 199 8.69 -5.10 -8.70
N ASP A 200 8.88 -3.92 -9.31
CA ASP A 200 9.20 -3.82 -10.74
C ASP A 200 10.46 -4.63 -11.06
N ASP A 201 10.39 -5.45 -12.11
CA ASP A 201 11.50 -6.28 -12.56
C ASP A 201 12.74 -5.45 -12.96
N LYS A 202 12.54 -4.19 -13.35
CA LYS A 202 13.57 -3.23 -13.67
C LYS A 202 14.21 -2.57 -12.45
N SER A 203 13.70 -2.83 -11.23
CA SER A 203 14.27 -2.22 -10.02
C SER A 203 15.73 -2.60 -9.85
N GLU A 204 16.57 -1.60 -9.66
CA GLU A 204 18.00 -1.75 -9.37
C GLU A 204 18.26 -2.54 -8.09
N LEU A 205 17.28 -2.68 -7.23
CA LEU A 205 17.42 -3.43 -5.99
C LEU A 205 17.81 -4.90 -6.24
N TYR A 206 17.29 -5.52 -7.30
CA TYR A 206 17.65 -6.90 -7.64
C TYR A 206 19.14 -7.07 -8.05
N PRO A 207 19.69 -6.31 -9.02
CA PRO A 207 21.10 -6.39 -9.33
C PRO A 207 21.99 -5.96 -8.16
N LEU A 208 21.62 -4.97 -7.37
CA LEU A 208 22.36 -4.55 -6.18
C LEU A 208 22.41 -5.66 -5.12
N LEU A 209 21.29 -6.34 -4.86
CA LEU A 209 21.28 -7.51 -3.97
C LEU A 209 22.16 -8.66 -4.50
N ARG A 210 22.11 -8.92 -5.81
CA ARG A 210 22.98 -9.94 -6.43
C ARG A 210 24.46 -9.60 -6.29
N SER A 211 24.86 -8.34 -6.49
CA SER A 211 26.25 -7.89 -6.30
C SER A 211 26.71 -8.02 -4.84
N ALA A 212 25.78 -7.90 -3.89
CA ALA A 212 26.00 -8.14 -2.47
C ALA A 212 26.05 -9.63 -2.07
N GLY A 213 26.00 -10.57 -3.04
CA GLY A 213 26.07 -12.01 -2.79
C GLY A 213 24.72 -12.69 -2.48
N ILE A 214 23.59 -11.96 -2.58
CA ILE A 214 22.26 -12.53 -2.40
C ILE A 214 21.82 -13.19 -3.71
N LYS A 215 21.77 -14.52 -3.73
CA LYS A 215 21.41 -15.29 -4.92
C LYS A 215 19.91 -15.46 -5.10
N GLN A 216 19.16 -15.47 -3.99
CA GLN A 216 17.72 -15.66 -4.02
C GLN A 216 17.00 -14.52 -3.28
N VAL A 217 16.26 -13.73 -4.04
CA VAL A 217 15.33 -12.72 -3.53
C VAL A 217 13.92 -13.28 -3.65
N ARG A 218 13.18 -13.34 -2.54
CA ARG A 218 11.84 -13.89 -2.51
C ARG A 218 10.81 -12.80 -2.18
N GLU A 219 9.73 -12.83 -2.91
CA GLU A 219 8.55 -12.01 -2.67
C GLU A 219 7.33 -12.93 -2.59
N LEU A 220 6.43 -12.67 -1.66
CA LEU A 220 5.19 -13.43 -1.55
C LEU A 220 4.41 -13.45 -2.88
N SER A 221 4.31 -12.30 -3.54
CA SER A 221 3.61 -12.13 -4.82
C SER A 221 4.20 -12.93 -5.99
N ARG A 222 5.44 -13.40 -5.87
CA ARG A 222 6.13 -14.21 -6.88
C ARG A 222 6.12 -15.70 -6.58
N CYS A 223 5.66 -16.11 -5.41
CA CYS A 223 5.53 -17.52 -5.06
C CYS A 223 4.37 -18.14 -5.87
N LYS A 224 4.69 -19.16 -6.67
CA LYS A 224 3.71 -19.88 -7.49
C LYS A 224 3.13 -21.10 -6.79
N THR A 225 3.90 -21.68 -5.86
CA THR A 225 3.51 -22.88 -5.11
C THR A 225 3.63 -22.64 -3.60
N PHE A 226 2.89 -23.43 -2.82
CA PHE A 226 3.00 -23.38 -1.36
C PHE A 226 4.38 -23.77 -0.86
N ASP A 227 5.10 -24.63 -1.58
CA ASP A 227 6.48 -24.98 -1.24
C ASP A 227 7.47 -23.84 -1.47
N GLU A 228 7.25 -23.01 -2.50
CA GLU A 228 8.01 -21.77 -2.67
C GLU A 228 7.71 -20.77 -1.56
N TYR A 229 6.44 -20.63 -1.18
CA TYR A 229 6.01 -19.80 -0.06
C TYR A 229 6.67 -20.24 1.25
N LYS A 230 6.69 -21.54 1.58
CA LYS A 230 7.35 -22.06 2.79
C LYS A 230 8.83 -21.68 2.88
N LYS A 231 9.52 -21.52 1.75
CA LYS A 231 10.94 -21.12 1.71
C LYS A 231 11.19 -19.67 2.14
N LEU A 232 10.16 -18.84 2.31
CA LEU A 232 10.31 -17.50 2.88
C LEU A 232 10.91 -17.54 4.31
N SER A 233 10.69 -18.61 5.06
CA SER A 233 11.29 -18.78 6.39
C SER A 233 12.80 -19.14 6.39
N ARG A 234 13.42 -19.33 5.22
CA ARG A 234 14.85 -19.59 5.06
C ARG A 234 15.70 -18.33 4.94
N ALA A 235 15.09 -17.18 4.72
CA ALA A 235 15.81 -15.95 4.43
C ALA A 235 16.81 -15.57 5.51
N ASN A 236 17.96 -15.03 5.10
CA ASN A 236 18.94 -14.48 6.02
C ASN A 236 18.44 -13.22 6.71
N PHE A 237 17.71 -12.37 5.96
CA PHE A 237 17.07 -11.17 6.47
C PHE A 237 15.84 -10.82 5.61
N ASN A 238 14.99 -9.97 6.16
CA ASN A 238 13.87 -9.38 5.45
C ASN A 238 14.18 -7.93 5.09
N LEU A 239 13.99 -7.52 3.84
CA LEU A 239 13.91 -6.13 3.42
C LEU A 239 12.46 -5.65 3.53
N VAL A 240 12.22 -4.68 4.40
CA VAL A 240 10.89 -4.11 4.61
C VAL A 240 10.77 -2.82 3.80
N LEU A 241 9.99 -2.86 2.72
CA LEU A 241 9.82 -1.72 1.81
C LEU A 241 8.56 -0.88 2.08
N ASN A 242 7.69 -1.35 2.97
CA ASN A 242 6.49 -0.65 3.39
C ASN A 242 6.30 -0.77 4.90
N ALA A 243 6.04 0.36 5.56
CA ALA A 243 5.87 0.45 7.00
C ALA A 243 4.78 -0.49 7.57
N GLU A 244 3.73 -0.78 6.80
CA GLU A 244 2.69 -1.71 7.21
C GLU A 244 3.20 -3.15 7.45
N ALA A 245 4.34 -3.52 6.86
CA ALA A 245 4.95 -4.82 7.07
C ALA A 245 5.84 -4.91 8.32
N ARG A 246 6.11 -3.81 9.01
CA ARG A 246 6.98 -3.78 10.20
C ARG A 246 6.53 -4.77 11.28
N TYR A 247 5.22 -4.80 11.56
CA TYR A 247 4.68 -5.72 12.54
C TYR A 247 4.92 -7.19 12.16
N ALA A 248 4.66 -7.54 10.91
CA ALA A 248 4.93 -8.89 10.41
C ALA A 248 6.44 -9.22 10.45
N ALA A 249 7.30 -8.28 10.06
CA ALA A 249 8.75 -8.45 10.11
C ALA A 249 9.27 -8.66 11.54
N GLN A 250 8.79 -7.88 12.52
CA GLN A 250 9.12 -8.06 13.95
C GLN A 250 8.67 -9.42 14.46
N LYS A 251 7.51 -9.90 14.02
CA LYS A 251 7.03 -11.24 14.36
C LYS A 251 7.89 -12.33 13.73
N MET A 252 8.26 -12.19 12.45
CA MET A 252 9.16 -13.13 11.77
C MET A 252 10.55 -13.18 12.43
N GLU A 253 11.06 -12.05 12.90
CA GLU A 253 12.29 -12.03 13.69
C GLU A 253 12.16 -12.81 14.99
N LYS A 254 11.08 -12.58 15.74
CA LYS A 254 10.83 -13.27 17.01
C LYS A 254 10.59 -14.77 16.85
N GLU A 255 9.82 -15.17 15.83
CA GLU A 255 9.34 -16.56 15.69
C GLU A 255 10.25 -17.42 14.81
N TYR A 256 10.91 -16.81 13.81
CA TYR A 256 11.75 -17.52 12.83
C TYR A 256 13.23 -17.12 12.90
N GLY A 257 13.59 -16.11 13.72
CA GLY A 257 14.96 -15.61 13.84
C GLY A 257 15.44 -14.84 12.60
N ILE A 258 14.55 -14.30 11.76
CA ILE A 258 14.90 -13.57 10.55
C ILE A 258 14.91 -12.07 10.84
N PRO A 259 16.08 -11.43 10.99
CA PRO A 259 16.15 -9.98 11.23
C PRO A 259 15.61 -9.18 10.04
N SER A 260 15.28 -7.92 10.27
CA SER A 260 14.75 -7.06 9.22
C SER A 260 15.55 -5.77 9.09
N ILE A 261 15.68 -5.30 7.84
CA ILE A 261 16.25 -4.00 7.47
C ILE A 261 15.16 -3.26 6.70
N GLU A 262 14.89 -2.02 7.07
CA GLU A 262 13.89 -1.20 6.39
C GLU A 262 14.54 -0.28 5.36
N LEU A 263 14.00 -0.30 4.13
CA LEU A 263 14.27 0.67 3.08
C LEU A 263 12.99 1.43 2.77
N VAL A 264 13.03 2.75 2.91
CA VAL A 264 11.85 3.59 2.67
C VAL A 264 11.78 3.97 1.20
N ARG A 265 10.58 3.89 0.61
CA ARG A 265 10.35 4.42 -0.74
C ARG A 265 10.53 5.92 -0.73
N MET A 266 11.39 6.42 -1.59
CA MET A 266 11.74 7.82 -1.75
C MET A 266 11.92 8.17 -3.22
N TYR A 267 11.75 9.47 -3.55
CA TYR A 267 11.92 10.04 -4.88
C TYR A 267 13.05 11.08 -4.92
N GLN A 268 13.83 11.21 -3.87
CA GLN A 268 15.03 12.06 -3.78
C GLN A 268 16.28 11.22 -4.02
N PRO A 269 17.02 11.38 -5.16
CA PRO A 269 18.15 10.51 -5.52
C PRO A 269 19.23 10.42 -4.45
N ASP A 270 19.60 11.57 -3.84
CA ASP A 270 20.60 11.64 -2.75
C ASP A 270 20.17 10.84 -1.50
N LYS A 271 18.88 10.75 -1.23
CA LYS A 271 18.35 9.99 -0.10
C LYS A 271 18.30 8.49 -0.39
N ILE A 272 18.02 8.12 -1.62
CA ILE A 272 18.07 6.73 -2.09
C ILE A 272 19.52 6.24 -2.01
N HIS A 273 20.49 7.01 -2.53
CA HIS A 273 21.91 6.70 -2.43
C HIS A 273 22.35 6.47 -0.97
N ASN A 274 22.09 7.43 -0.10
CA ASN A 274 22.46 7.31 1.30
C ASN A 274 21.84 6.07 1.97
N GLN A 275 20.59 5.76 1.63
CA GLN A 275 19.89 4.59 2.16
C GLN A 275 20.53 3.27 1.67
N TYR A 276 20.95 3.19 0.41
CA TYR A 276 21.66 2.03 -0.13
C TYR A 276 23.06 1.88 0.47
N MET A 277 23.77 2.97 0.73
CA MET A 277 25.08 2.90 1.40
C MET A 277 24.94 2.42 2.86
N LEU A 278 23.94 2.89 3.59
CA LEU A 278 23.65 2.41 4.95
C LEU A 278 23.23 0.93 4.95
N PHE A 279 22.44 0.52 3.96
CA PHE A 279 22.06 -0.87 3.78
C PHE A 279 23.29 -1.74 3.51
N ALA A 280 24.17 -1.33 2.59
CA ALA A 280 25.43 -2.03 2.28
C ALA A 280 26.27 -2.25 3.53
N GLN A 281 26.44 -1.19 4.33
CA GLN A 281 27.15 -1.25 5.60
C GLN A 281 26.51 -2.26 6.57
N ALA A 282 25.18 -2.26 6.67
CA ALA A 282 24.44 -3.15 7.57
C ALA A 282 24.60 -4.63 7.23
N ILE A 283 24.75 -4.96 5.96
CA ILE A 283 24.94 -6.35 5.50
C ILE A 283 26.43 -6.71 5.27
N GLY A 284 27.34 -5.78 5.52
CA GLY A 284 28.80 -5.99 5.33
C GLY A 284 29.20 -6.13 3.86
N ALA A 285 28.50 -5.48 2.93
CA ALA A 285 28.75 -5.52 1.49
C ALA A 285 29.17 -4.14 0.95
N THR A 286 29.64 -4.10 -0.28
CA THR A 286 29.86 -2.88 -1.05
C THR A 286 28.86 -2.87 -2.21
N LEU A 287 28.15 -1.75 -2.36
CA LEU A 287 27.22 -1.55 -3.48
C LEU A 287 27.71 -0.38 -4.33
N ASP A 288 27.59 -0.51 -5.64
CA ASP A 288 27.77 0.57 -6.60
C ASP A 288 26.43 0.85 -7.29
N ASP A 289 25.84 1.96 -6.94
CA ASP A 289 24.56 2.42 -7.47
C ASP A 289 24.70 3.61 -8.42
N SER A 290 25.94 3.98 -8.76
CA SER A 290 26.28 5.20 -9.51
C SER A 290 25.58 5.29 -10.87
N GLU A 291 25.47 4.18 -11.61
CA GLU A 291 24.78 4.14 -12.89
C GLU A 291 23.27 4.42 -12.74
N TYR A 292 22.63 3.83 -11.76
CA TYR A 292 21.18 4.01 -11.52
C TYR A 292 20.86 5.41 -10.99
N LEU A 293 21.75 5.95 -10.14
CA LEU A 293 21.68 7.34 -9.68
C LEU A 293 21.73 8.29 -10.90
N ALA A 294 22.73 8.13 -11.77
CA ALA A 294 22.87 8.95 -12.96
C ALA A 294 21.67 8.84 -13.92
N GLN A 295 21.08 7.66 -14.08
CA GLN A 295 19.89 7.46 -14.88
C GLN A 295 18.67 8.21 -14.31
N ALA A 296 18.48 8.18 -12.99
CA ALA A 296 17.39 8.89 -12.32
C ALA A 296 17.58 10.42 -12.43
N GLU A 297 18.79 10.92 -12.19
CA GLU A 297 19.10 12.36 -12.33
C GLU A 297 18.90 12.82 -13.77
N LYS A 298 19.31 12.02 -14.75
CA LYS A 298 19.09 12.29 -16.17
C LYS A 298 17.61 12.35 -16.53
N ALA A 299 16.78 11.42 -16.06
CA ALA A 299 15.34 11.41 -16.32
C ALA A 299 14.67 12.70 -15.83
N VAL A 300 15.06 13.18 -14.66
CA VAL A 300 14.58 14.45 -14.10
C VAL A 300 15.05 15.64 -14.96
N ALA A 301 16.33 15.68 -15.34
CA ALA A 301 16.91 16.75 -16.14
C ALA A 301 16.27 16.85 -17.52
N ASP A 302 16.16 15.73 -18.24
CA ASP A 302 15.54 15.65 -19.58
C ASP A 302 14.07 16.11 -19.54
N PHE A 303 13.32 15.70 -18.50
CA PHE A 303 11.93 16.11 -18.33
C PHE A 303 11.82 17.62 -18.07
N ARG A 304 12.70 18.16 -17.20
CA ARG A 304 12.72 19.59 -16.89
C ARG A 304 13.15 20.43 -18.11
N GLU A 305 14.11 19.97 -18.90
CA GLU A 305 14.51 20.62 -20.14
C GLU A 305 13.34 20.69 -21.15
N LYS A 306 12.55 19.62 -21.25
CA LYS A 306 11.43 19.51 -22.18
C LYS A 306 10.23 20.39 -21.79
N TYR A 307 9.88 20.45 -20.50
CA TYR A 307 8.63 21.05 -20.05
C TYR A 307 8.80 22.32 -19.20
N GLY A 308 10.02 22.65 -18.78
CA GLY A 308 10.29 23.80 -17.90
C GLY A 308 9.72 23.66 -16.50
N GLU A 309 9.28 24.77 -15.93
CA GLU A 309 8.63 24.79 -14.61
C GLU A 309 7.16 24.40 -14.74
N LEU A 310 6.82 23.24 -14.22
CA LEU A 310 5.42 22.80 -14.07
C LEU A 310 4.98 22.92 -12.61
N THR A 311 3.68 23.10 -12.43
CA THR A 311 3.00 23.09 -11.14
C THR A 311 2.20 21.80 -11.00
N PHE A 312 2.42 21.05 -9.92
CA PHE A 312 1.78 19.76 -9.66
C PHE A 312 0.79 19.84 -8.51
N ALA A 313 -0.30 19.06 -8.62
CA ALA A 313 -1.10 18.61 -7.49
C ALA A 313 -0.74 17.15 -7.18
N VAL A 314 -0.54 16.82 -5.90
CA VAL A 314 -0.08 15.50 -5.47
C VAL A 314 -1.07 14.86 -4.49
N GLY A 315 -1.61 13.69 -4.86
CA GLY A 315 -2.52 12.90 -4.04
C GLY A 315 -1.83 11.96 -3.06
N GLU A 316 -2.62 11.19 -2.31
CA GLU A 316 -2.12 10.10 -1.45
C GLU A 316 -2.40 8.71 -2.03
N CYS A 317 -3.29 8.61 -3.03
CA CYS A 317 -3.60 7.35 -3.71
C CYS A 317 -2.59 7.06 -4.81
N LEU A 318 -1.35 6.83 -4.43
CA LEU A 318 -0.22 6.62 -5.34
C LEU A 318 0.89 5.75 -4.70
N ASN A 319 1.85 5.32 -5.51
CA ASN A 319 3.00 4.56 -5.03
C ASN A 319 4.11 5.47 -4.45
N ALA A 320 3.75 6.42 -3.57
CA ALA A 320 4.67 7.32 -2.87
C ALA A 320 4.08 7.75 -1.51
N ASP A 321 4.87 8.46 -0.70
CA ASP A 321 4.37 9.36 0.33
C ASP A 321 4.17 10.74 -0.32
N SER A 322 2.97 11.31 -0.22
CA SER A 322 2.61 12.58 -0.89
C SER A 322 3.56 13.73 -0.53
N PHE A 323 3.97 13.81 0.74
CA PHE A 323 4.82 14.89 1.25
C PHE A 323 6.28 14.69 0.83
N GLU A 324 6.76 13.43 0.82
CA GLU A 324 8.10 13.11 0.33
C GLU A 324 8.22 13.38 -1.17
N LEU A 325 7.25 12.94 -1.96
CA LEU A 325 7.22 13.19 -3.40
C LEU A 325 7.11 14.68 -3.71
N SER A 326 6.24 15.41 -3.00
CA SER A 326 6.12 16.88 -3.16
C SER A 326 7.43 17.61 -2.85
N LEU A 327 8.13 17.16 -1.81
CA LEU A 327 9.46 17.69 -1.49
C LEU A 327 10.48 17.37 -2.59
N ALA A 328 10.46 16.15 -3.14
CA ALA A 328 11.32 15.76 -4.24
C ALA A 328 11.07 16.62 -5.49
N LEU A 329 9.81 16.78 -5.90
CA LEU A 329 9.42 17.63 -7.03
C LEU A 329 9.88 19.08 -6.84
N THR A 330 9.70 19.64 -5.63
CA THR A 330 10.15 20.99 -5.31
C THR A 330 11.68 21.12 -5.39
N ARG A 331 12.42 20.11 -4.92
CA ARG A 331 13.90 20.07 -5.04
C ARG A 331 14.37 19.92 -6.48
N PHE A 332 13.59 19.29 -7.34
CA PHE A 332 13.87 19.23 -8.78
C PHE A 332 13.57 20.54 -9.52
N GLY A 333 13.02 21.54 -8.83
CA GLY A 333 12.71 22.86 -9.38
C GLY A 333 11.32 22.98 -10.00
N PHE A 334 10.41 22.06 -9.69
CA PHE A 334 8.99 22.16 -10.00
C PHE A 334 8.23 22.85 -8.86
N LYS A 335 7.00 23.27 -9.13
CA LYS A 335 6.10 23.82 -8.12
C LYS A 335 5.08 22.77 -7.67
N VAL A 336 4.67 22.82 -6.42
CA VAL A 336 3.55 22.03 -5.90
C VAL A 336 2.52 22.99 -5.32
N SER A 337 1.35 23.07 -5.96
CA SER A 337 0.25 23.92 -5.51
C SER A 337 -0.50 23.28 -4.36
N GLU A 338 -0.80 21.98 -4.48
CA GLU A 338 -1.70 21.27 -3.58
C GLU A 338 -1.20 19.86 -3.28
N ILE A 339 -1.42 19.44 -2.04
CA ILE A 339 -1.19 18.07 -1.57
C ILE A 339 -2.48 17.58 -0.91
N TYR A 340 -2.96 16.42 -1.34
CA TYR A 340 -4.05 15.72 -0.68
C TYR A 340 -3.45 14.55 0.10
N GLY A 341 -3.39 14.66 1.42
CA GLY A 341 -2.70 13.61 2.17
C GLY A 341 -2.94 13.67 3.67
N THR A 342 -2.83 12.51 4.29
CA THR A 342 -2.93 12.35 5.74
C THR A 342 -1.60 12.71 6.40
N VAL A 343 -1.62 13.71 7.28
CA VAL A 343 -0.43 14.14 8.02
C VAL A 343 -0.22 13.24 9.23
N THR A 344 0.99 12.76 9.40
CA THR A 344 1.41 11.89 10.50
C THR A 344 2.71 12.40 11.12
N LYS A 345 3.03 11.96 12.34
CA LYS A 345 4.33 12.28 12.95
C LYS A 345 5.53 11.86 12.08
N ARG A 346 5.35 10.84 11.26
CA ARG A 346 6.40 10.29 10.41
C ARG A 346 6.70 11.18 9.21
N ASN A 347 5.67 11.65 8.50
CA ASN A 347 5.85 12.47 7.30
C ASN A 347 5.96 13.97 7.60
N PHE A 348 5.72 14.38 8.84
CA PHE A 348 5.83 15.79 9.26
C PHE A 348 7.23 16.40 9.03
N VAL A 349 8.27 15.58 9.00
CA VAL A 349 9.62 16.01 8.64
C VAL A 349 9.70 16.56 7.22
N PHE A 350 8.92 15.99 6.30
CA PHE A 350 8.84 16.47 4.91
C PHE A 350 8.05 17.78 4.84
N VAL A 351 6.98 17.91 5.61
CA VAL A 351 6.21 19.17 5.74
C VAL A 351 7.11 20.31 6.19
N LYS A 352 7.93 20.10 7.23
CA LYS A 352 8.89 21.13 7.70
C LYS A 352 9.90 21.56 6.64
N LYS A 353 10.37 20.64 5.81
CA LYS A 353 11.31 20.95 4.72
C LYS A 353 10.59 21.61 3.54
N LEU A 354 9.38 21.15 3.22
CA LEU A 354 8.57 21.73 2.17
C LEU A 354 8.21 23.19 2.49
N ALA A 355 7.88 23.50 3.75
CA ALA A 355 7.62 24.86 4.21
C ALA A 355 8.77 25.85 3.95
N GLN A 356 10.02 25.37 3.91
CA GLN A 356 11.18 26.20 3.60
C GLN A 356 11.35 26.48 2.10
N LEU A 357 10.87 25.58 1.24
CA LEU A 357 11.04 25.64 -0.21
C LEU A 357 9.79 26.10 -0.95
N SER A 358 8.61 25.72 -0.45
CA SER A 358 7.32 26.02 -1.02
C SER A 358 6.28 26.31 0.09
N PRO A 359 6.43 27.46 0.81
CA PRO A 359 5.64 27.77 2.01
C PRO A 359 4.13 27.86 1.76
N GLN A 360 3.73 28.23 0.54
CA GLN A 360 2.34 28.45 0.16
C GLN A 360 1.62 27.20 -0.38
N THR A 361 2.30 26.06 -0.48
CA THR A 361 1.67 24.78 -0.87
C THR A 361 0.49 24.50 0.07
N ARG A 362 -0.70 24.30 -0.50
CA ARG A 362 -1.93 23.99 0.25
C ARG A 362 -1.97 22.49 0.57
N ILE A 363 -2.28 22.16 1.79
CA ILE A 363 -2.39 20.79 2.28
C ILE A 363 -3.83 20.54 2.67
N TYR A 364 -4.45 19.56 2.00
CA TYR A 364 -5.80 19.06 2.23
C TYR A 364 -5.73 17.63 2.77
N SER A 365 -6.79 17.16 3.40
CA SER A 365 -6.94 15.75 3.77
C SER A 365 -8.17 15.16 3.10
N ASN A 366 -7.98 14.02 2.42
CA ASN A 366 -9.10 13.23 1.91
C ASN A 366 -10.05 12.73 3.01
N LEU A 367 -9.62 12.74 4.26
CA LEU A 367 -10.43 12.35 5.41
C LEU A 367 -11.33 13.49 5.93
N SER A 368 -11.07 14.73 5.53
CA SER A 368 -11.88 15.88 5.96
C SER A 368 -13.26 15.88 5.29
N PRO A 369 -14.36 16.02 6.06
CA PRO A 369 -15.69 16.16 5.50
C PRO A 369 -15.86 17.42 4.64
N THR A 370 -15.01 18.43 4.85
CA THR A 370 -15.08 19.68 4.08
C THR A 370 -14.66 19.51 2.61
N MET A 371 -13.99 18.41 2.26
CA MET A 371 -13.62 18.10 0.87
C MET A 371 -14.82 17.95 -0.09
N LEU A 372 -16.04 17.86 0.43
CA LEU A 372 -17.27 17.99 -0.36
C LEU A 372 -17.41 19.37 -1.02
N TYR A 373 -16.75 20.37 -0.46
CA TYR A 373 -16.79 21.78 -0.93
C TYR A 373 -15.48 22.17 -1.63
N TYR A 374 -14.65 21.18 -2.01
CA TYR A 374 -13.43 21.47 -2.72
C TYR A 374 -13.72 22.08 -4.10
N GLU A 375 -13.07 23.19 -4.39
CA GLU A 375 -13.07 23.85 -5.68
C GLU A 375 -11.62 24.04 -6.15
N ASN A 376 -11.36 23.69 -7.40
CA ASN A 376 -10.05 23.89 -8.01
C ASN A 376 -9.85 25.38 -8.31
N THR A 377 -9.14 26.09 -7.45
CA THR A 377 -8.85 27.52 -7.58
C THR A 377 -7.38 27.81 -7.91
N GLU A 378 -6.50 26.84 -7.74
CA GLU A 378 -5.07 26.98 -7.99
C GLU A 378 -4.71 26.61 -9.43
N LYS A 379 -3.77 27.36 -10.01
CA LYS A 379 -3.21 27.00 -11.31
C LYS A 379 -2.32 25.75 -11.15
N THR A 380 -2.74 24.66 -11.75
CA THR A 380 -2.06 23.37 -11.75
C THR A 380 -1.90 22.88 -13.18
N ASP A 381 -0.72 22.38 -13.53
CA ASP A 381 -0.41 21.92 -14.89
C ASP A 381 -0.58 20.40 -15.02
N ALA A 382 -0.32 19.65 -13.95
CA ALA A 382 -0.49 18.20 -13.94
C ALA A 382 -0.83 17.66 -12.53
N ALA A 383 -1.54 16.53 -12.49
CA ALA A 383 -1.94 15.84 -11.27
C ALA A 383 -1.27 14.47 -11.14
N ILE A 384 -0.80 14.11 -9.94
CA ILE A 384 -0.16 12.84 -9.61
C ILE A 384 -0.93 12.16 -8.46
N GLY A 385 -1.45 10.97 -8.71
CA GLY A 385 -2.27 10.22 -7.77
C GLY A 385 -3.73 10.16 -8.20
N SER A 386 -4.42 9.05 -7.92
CA SER A 386 -5.80 8.84 -8.37
C SER A 386 -6.77 9.86 -7.80
N ASP A 387 -6.57 10.28 -6.57
CA ASP A 387 -7.35 11.32 -5.89
C ASP A 387 -7.04 12.72 -6.42
N ALA A 388 -5.77 13.04 -6.68
CA ALA A 388 -5.41 14.31 -7.32
C ALA A 388 -6.01 14.43 -8.72
N VAL A 389 -5.96 13.37 -9.54
CA VAL A 389 -6.61 13.31 -10.86
C VAL A 389 -8.12 13.48 -10.75
N TYR A 390 -8.74 12.93 -9.70
CA TYR A 390 -10.16 13.11 -9.44
C TYR A 390 -10.55 14.57 -9.20
N TYR A 391 -9.71 15.31 -8.45
CA TYR A 391 -9.95 16.73 -8.18
C TYR A 391 -9.56 17.66 -9.34
N HIS A 392 -8.74 17.16 -10.28
CA HIS A 392 -8.26 17.91 -11.43
C HIS A 392 -8.54 17.17 -12.76
N PRO A 393 -9.81 16.94 -13.13
CA PRO A 393 -10.16 16.10 -14.28
C PRO A 393 -9.79 16.71 -15.65
N ASP A 394 -9.58 18.03 -15.72
CA ASP A 394 -9.40 18.77 -16.96
C ASP A 394 -7.94 18.99 -17.34
N ILE A 395 -6.98 18.50 -16.55
CA ILE A 395 -5.55 18.62 -16.80
C ILE A 395 -4.88 17.27 -17.04
N ALA A 396 -3.63 17.31 -17.47
CA ALA A 396 -2.84 16.09 -17.58
C ALA A 396 -2.69 15.41 -16.20
N GLY A 397 -2.88 14.11 -16.14
CA GLY A 397 -2.78 13.39 -14.87
C GLY A 397 -2.30 11.96 -15.03
N ILE A 398 -1.64 11.47 -13.98
CA ILE A 398 -1.24 10.07 -13.84
C ILE A 398 -1.74 9.52 -12.51
N HIS A 399 -2.29 8.31 -12.54
CA HIS A 399 -2.70 7.66 -11.30
C HIS A 399 -1.51 7.24 -10.43
N PHE A 400 -0.43 6.81 -11.06
CA PHE A 400 0.80 6.34 -10.41
C PHE A 400 0.53 5.44 -9.19
N ASN A 401 -0.50 4.61 -9.31
CA ASN A 401 -0.91 3.61 -8.33
C ASN A 401 -0.88 2.23 -8.99
N GLU A 402 0.34 1.79 -9.30
CA GLU A 402 0.62 0.61 -10.09
C GLU A 402 0.52 -0.66 -9.26
N GLU A 403 0.10 -1.75 -9.90
CA GLU A 403 0.19 -3.08 -9.34
C GLU A 403 1.66 -3.50 -9.16
N THR A 404 2.46 -3.39 -10.21
CA THR A 404 3.92 -3.55 -10.14
C THR A 404 4.50 -2.34 -9.43
N GLN A 405 5.17 -2.59 -8.31
CA GLN A 405 5.55 -1.53 -7.38
C GLN A 405 6.83 -0.83 -7.82
N PRO A 406 6.79 0.48 -8.15
CA PRO A 406 8.00 1.26 -8.38
C PRO A 406 8.77 1.45 -7.06
N PHE A 407 10.09 1.38 -7.12
CA PHE A 407 10.95 1.57 -5.95
C PHE A 407 12.35 2.05 -6.36
N GLY A 408 12.98 2.85 -5.50
CA GLY A 408 14.34 3.33 -5.71
C GLY A 408 14.47 4.26 -6.92
N TYR A 409 15.59 4.21 -7.60
CA TYR A 409 15.88 5.04 -8.77
C TYR A 409 14.95 4.75 -9.94
N GLN A 410 14.63 3.45 -10.16
CA GLN A 410 13.66 3.06 -11.20
C GLN A 410 12.27 3.67 -10.95
N GLY A 411 11.90 3.88 -9.67
CA GLY A 411 10.67 4.58 -9.33
C GLY A 411 10.64 6.02 -9.85
N ILE A 412 11.77 6.73 -9.77
CA ILE A 412 11.91 8.09 -10.32
C ILE A 412 11.80 8.07 -11.84
N VAL A 413 12.54 7.19 -12.51
CA VAL A 413 12.50 7.05 -13.98
C VAL A 413 11.07 6.78 -14.44
N SER A 414 10.40 5.80 -13.83
CA SER A 414 9.01 5.44 -14.17
C SER A 414 8.02 6.59 -13.96
N LEU A 415 8.19 7.39 -12.91
CA LEU A 415 7.37 8.57 -12.65
C LEU A 415 7.46 9.57 -13.82
N PHE A 416 8.67 9.94 -14.21
CA PHE A 416 8.87 10.94 -15.25
C PHE A 416 8.52 10.45 -16.66
N GLU A 417 8.73 9.17 -16.97
CA GLU A 417 8.24 8.54 -18.21
C GLU A 417 6.70 8.60 -18.34
N LYS A 418 6.00 8.32 -17.23
CA LYS A 418 4.53 8.39 -17.22
C LYS A 418 4.02 9.82 -17.32
N LEU A 419 4.66 10.77 -16.64
CA LEU A 419 4.33 12.18 -16.75
C LEU A 419 4.55 12.69 -18.17
N ASP A 420 5.67 12.35 -18.80
CA ASP A 420 5.97 12.69 -20.21
C ASP A 420 4.88 12.18 -21.15
N SER A 421 4.48 10.93 -20.97
CA SER A 421 3.42 10.29 -21.76
C SER A 421 2.06 10.96 -21.58
N ALA A 422 1.73 11.40 -20.37
CA ALA A 422 0.45 12.05 -20.06
C ALA A 422 0.39 13.48 -20.64
N LEU A 423 1.44 14.26 -20.48
CA LEU A 423 1.54 15.62 -20.98
C LEU A 423 1.55 15.66 -22.52
N THR A 424 2.26 14.73 -23.16
CA THR A 424 2.27 14.61 -24.63
C THR A 424 0.87 14.30 -25.17
N ARG A 425 0.12 13.39 -24.54
CA ARG A 425 -1.28 13.08 -24.95
C ARG A 425 -2.22 14.26 -24.76
N SER A 426 -2.07 14.99 -23.66
CA SER A 426 -2.89 16.18 -23.39
C SER A 426 -2.67 17.30 -24.42
N SER A 427 -1.44 17.52 -24.84
CA SER A 427 -1.10 18.51 -25.88
C SER A 427 -1.71 18.14 -27.24
N GLN A 428 -1.59 16.88 -27.66
CA GLN A 428 -2.16 16.39 -28.92
C GLN A 428 -3.70 16.41 -28.94
N GLY A 429 -4.34 16.19 -27.77
CA GLY A 429 -5.79 16.30 -27.64
C GLY A 429 -6.28 17.73 -27.77
N LYS A 430 -5.54 18.71 -27.26
CA LYS A 430 -5.86 20.15 -27.39
C LYS A 430 -5.66 20.66 -28.82
N GLU A 431 -4.64 20.19 -29.52
CA GLU A 431 -4.42 20.54 -30.94
C GLU A 431 -5.55 20.04 -31.85
N ARG A 432 -6.07 18.81 -31.61
CA ARG A 432 -7.20 18.24 -32.38
C ARG A 432 -8.56 18.92 -32.10
N LEU A 433 -8.72 19.62 -31.00
CA LEU A 433 -9.94 20.36 -30.65
C LEU A 433 -9.88 21.82 -31.15
N SER A 434 -8.71 22.29 -31.57
CA SER A 434 -8.48 23.63 -32.12
C SER A 434 -8.47 23.68 -33.67
N GLU A 435 -8.49 22.53 -34.33
CA GLU A 435 -8.73 22.35 -35.76
C GLU A 435 -10.22 22.07 -36.05
#